data_e8367ffb513607fc7b638408e03d7d34
#
_entry.id   e8367ffb513607fc7b638408e03d7d34
#
_cell.length_a   1.000
_cell.length_b   1.000
_cell.length_c   1.000
_cell.angle_alpha   90.00
_cell.angle_beta   90.00
_cell.angle_gamma   90.00
#
_symmetry.space_group_name_H-M   'P 1'
#
loop_
_entity.id
_entity.type
_entity.pdbx_description
1 polymer ?
#
loop_
_entity_poly.entity_id
_entity_poly.type
_entity_poly.pdbx_seq_one_letter_code
_entity_poly.pdbx_strand_id
1 'polypeptide(L)'
;MKVKILDRTPDQVIAWSRAQVRHPSQDWTGLCQSHCRQAYGVGAWAASAIIAWEKIPAAYRHPSAHPSDAPRGALLYYRGGKYGHVAIAIGKKTSGSCLSNDYVRRGEIDVAPRDFKRWGLQYVGWSTWTPFGSLQLDPPPKAKMKTAAKQ
;
A
#
# COMPACT_ATOMS: atom_id res chain seq x y z
N MET A 1 11.72 19.55 -4.57
CA MET A 1 10.96 19.78 -3.34
C MET A 1 10.91 18.51 -2.50
N LYS A 2 11.16 18.65 -1.22
CA LYS A 2 11.11 17.50 -0.33
C LYS A 2 9.68 17.12 0.00
N VAL A 3 9.41 15.82 0.03
CA VAL A 3 8.13 15.31 0.48
C VAL A 3 8.13 15.25 2.01
N LYS A 4 7.06 15.72 2.61
CA LYS A 4 6.89 15.60 4.05
C LYS A 4 6.86 14.11 4.44
N ILE A 5 7.47 13.79 5.58
CA ILE A 5 7.39 12.44 6.13
C ILE A 5 6.18 12.37 7.06
N LEU A 6 5.37 11.35 6.88
CA LEU A 6 4.20 11.15 7.73
C LEU A 6 4.59 10.73 9.14
N ASP A 7 3.73 11.05 10.10
CA ASP A 7 3.98 10.71 11.50
C ASP A 7 3.92 9.22 11.78
N ARG A 8 3.08 8.49 11.05
CA ARG A 8 2.94 7.04 11.27
C ARG A 8 4.12 6.27 10.69
N THR A 9 4.53 5.25 11.42
CA THR A 9 5.53 4.29 10.97
C THR A 9 4.84 3.14 10.23
N PRO A 10 5.60 2.30 9.50
CA PRO A 10 5.02 1.09 8.90
C PRO A 10 4.31 0.21 9.93
N ASP A 11 4.85 0.06 11.13
CA ASP A 11 4.20 -0.71 12.19
C ASP A 11 2.85 -0.12 12.56
N GLN A 12 2.76 1.19 12.67
CA GLN A 12 1.50 1.85 13.03
C GLN A 12 0.45 1.74 11.92
N VAL A 13 0.87 1.87 10.67
CA VAL A 13 -0.02 1.68 9.52
C VAL A 13 -0.59 0.26 9.52
N ILE A 14 0.26 -0.73 9.68
CA ILE A 14 -0.14 -2.13 9.69
C ILE A 14 -1.03 -2.42 10.91
N ALA A 15 -0.67 -1.89 12.07
CA ALA A 15 -1.47 -2.08 13.29
C ALA A 15 -2.87 -1.49 13.13
N TRP A 16 -2.98 -0.32 12.54
CA TRP A 16 -4.29 0.29 12.30
C TRP A 16 -5.16 -0.60 11.41
N SER A 17 -4.58 -1.09 10.32
CA SER A 17 -5.30 -1.94 9.38
C SER A 17 -5.66 -3.30 9.99
N ARG A 18 -4.76 -3.91 10.77
CA ARG A 18 -5.05 -5.17 11.46
C ARG A 18 -6.18 -5.02 12.47
N ALA A 19 -6.28 -3.86 13.11
CA ALA A 19 -7.40 -3.60 14.04
C ALA A 19 -8.73 -3.64 13.29
N GLN A 20 -8.76 -3.22 12.03
CA GLN A 20 -9.97 -3.29 11.21
C GLN A 20 -10.39 -4.72 10.89
N VAL A 21 -9.45 -5.67 10.89
CA VAL A 21 -9.78 -7.08 10.68
C VAL A 21 -10.66 -7.60 11.82
N ARG A 22 -10.32 -7.24 13.06
CA ARG A 22 -11.05 -7.72 14.24
C ARG A 22 -12.25 -6.84 14.58
N HIS A 23 -12.12 -5.55 14.39
CA HIS A 23 -13.13 -4.57 14.81
C HIS A 23 -13.31 -3.55 13.69
N PRO A 24 -14.00 -3.93 12.61
CA PRO A 24 -14.17 -2.99 11.49
C PRO A 24 -14.99 -1.77 11.93
N SER A 25 -14.50 -0.60 11.57
CA SER A 25 -15.19 0.65 11.89
C SER A 25 -16.29 0.97 10.88
N GLN A 26 -16.33 0.26 9.77
CA GLN A 26 -17.30 0.50 8.71
C GLN A 26 -17.34 -0.70 7.75
N ASP A 27 -18.28 -0.66 6.82
CA ASP A 27 -18.31 -1.56 5.67
C ASP A 27 -17.28 -1.08 4.66
N TRP A 28 -16.34 -1.93 4.29
CA TRP A 28 -15.23 -1.59 3.39
C TRP A 28 -15.48 -1.97 1.94
N THR A 29 -16.71 -2.35 1.57
CA THR A 29 -17.02 -2.74 0.20
C THR A 29 -16.63 -1.65 -0.79
N GLY A 30 -15.75 -1.98 -1.73
CA GLY A 30 -15.32 -1.05 -2.78
C GLY A 30 -14.42 0.08 -2.30
N LEU A 31 -13.96 0.05 -1.06
CA LEU A 31 -13.25 1.19 -0.45
C LEU A 31 -11.76 0.92 -0.24
N CYS A 32 -11.09 0.34 -1.25
CA CYS A 32 -9.67 0.02 -1.11
C CYS A 32 -8.80 1.25 -0.87
N GLN A 33 -9.05 2.32 -1.60
CA GLN A 33 -8.27 3.55 -1.43
C GLN A 33 -8.56 4.20 -0.08
N SER A 34 -9.82 4.21 0.34
CA SER A 34 -10.21 4.75 1.65
C SER A 34 -9.55 3.97 2.79
N HIS A 35 -9.52 2.65 2.70
CA HIS A 35 -8.85 1.81 3.68
C HIS A 35 -7.37 2.20 3.81
N CYS A 36 -6.67 2.29 2.68
CA CYS A 36 -5.24 2.55 2.71
C CYS A 36 -4.90 3.95 3.21
N ARG A 37 -5.65 4.98 2.76
CA ARG A 37 -5.38 6.33 3.24
C ARG A 37 -5.66 6.50 4.73
N GLN A 38 -6.71 5.84 5.23
CA GLN A 38 -7.01 5.91 6.66
C GLN A 38 -5.95 5.22 7.48
N ALA A 39 -5.41 4.09 7.00
CA ALA A 39 -4.29 3.44 7.65
C ALA A 39 -3.06 4.35 7.69
N TYR A 40 -2.84 5.12 6.63
CA TYR A 40 -1.75 6.09 6.58
C TYR A 40 -2.04 7.35 7.41
N GLY A 41 -3.28 7.54 7.85
CA GLY A 41 -3.67 8.69 8.65
C GLY A 41 -3.82 9.96 7.85
N VAL A 42 -4.20 9.88 6.57
CA VAL A 42 -4.32 11.04 5.70
C VAL A 42 -5.74 11.15 5.14
N GLY A 43 -6.06 12.34 4.64
CA GLY A 43 -7.35 12.61 4.02
C GLY A 43 -7.51 11.97 2.65
N ALA A 44 -8.71 12.07 2.11
CA ALA A 44 -9.01 11.58 0.77
C ALA A 44 -8.27 12.39 -0.28
N TRP A 45 -7.73 11.70 -1.31
CA TRP A 45 -6.96 12.37 -2.35
C TRP A 45 -7.12 11.76 -3.74
N ALA A 46 -7.81 10.65 -3.87
CA ALA A 46 -8.04 10.03 -5.17
C ALA A 46 -9.34 9.24 -5.11
N ALA A 47 -10.10 9.26 -6.21
CA ALA A 47 -11.39 8.59 -6.26
C ALA A 47 -11.28 7.08 -6.40
N SER A 48 -10.14 6.58 -6.92
CA SER A 48 -9.92 5.15 -7.09
C SER A 48 -8.44 4.82 -6.97
N ALA A 49 -8.12 3.53 -6.86
CA ALA A 49 -6.74 3.09 -6.75
C ALA A 49 -5.93 3.43 -8.01
N ILE A 50 -6.50 3.23 -9.19
CA ILE A 50 -5.75 3.53 -10.42
C ILE A 50 -5.51 5.02 -10.59
N ILE A 51 -6.46 5.85 -10.20
CA ILE A 51 -6.27 7.30 -10.21
C ILE A 51 -5.18 7.69 -9.19
N ALA A 52 -5.19 7.06 -8.01
CA ALA A 52 -4.15 7.31 -7.01
C ALA A 52 -2.77 7.01 -7.57
N TRP A 53 -2.61 5.85 -8.21
CA TRP A 53 -1.34 5.47 -8.82
C TRP A 53 -0.87 6.52 -9.84
N GLU A 54 -1.79 7.00 -10.67
CA GLU A 54 -1.46 7.96 -11.71
C GLU A 54 -1.10 9.34 -11.16
N LYS A 55 -1.62 9.68 -9.97
CA LYS A 55 -1.29 10.94 -9.32
C LYS A 55 0.08 10.94 -8.64
N ILE A 56 0.64 9.78 -8.37
CA ILE A 56 1.96 9.70 -7.73
C ILE A 56 3.01 10.25 -8.70
N PRO A 57 3.83 11.24 -8.28
CA PRO A 57 4.93 11.69 -9.13
C PRO A 57 5.85 10.53 -9.50
N ALA A 58 6.37 10.55 -10.72
CA ALA A 58 7.20 9.45 -11.22
C ALA A 58 8.37 9.12 -10.29
N ALA A 59 8.95 10.13 -9.65
CA ALA A 59 10.07 9.92 -8.74
C ALA A 59 9.70 9.07 -7.51
N TYR A 60 8.41 9.00 -7.17
CA TYR A 60 7.94 8.27 -5.99
C TYR A 60 7.17 7.01 -6.34
N ARG A 61 6.99 6.71 -7.63
CA ARG A 61 6.43 5.45 -8.07
C ARG A 61 7.55 4.42 -8.26
N HIS A 62 7.29 3.21 -7.80
CA HIS A 62 8.24 2.11 -7.95
C HIS A 62 7.59 1.01 -8.79
N PRO A 63 7.61 1.16 -10.13
CA PRO A 63 7.05 0.13 -11.00
C PRO A 63 7.79 -1.19 -10.78
N SER A 64 7.05 -2.28 -10.73
CA SER A 64 7.62 -3.59 -10.46
C SER A 64 6.68 -4.65 -10.99
N ALA A 65 7.25 -5.77 -11.45
CA ALA A 65 6.48 -6.94 -11.85
C ALA A 65 6.25 -7.92 -10.70
N HIS A 66 6.94 -7.71 -9.57
CA HIS A 66 6.94 -8.67 -8.46
C HIS A 66 6.43 -8.02 -7.17
N PRO A 67 5.19 -8.34 -6.75
CA PRO A 67 4.64 -7.76 -5.53
C PRO A 67 5.48 -8.03 -4.29
N SER A 68 6.26 -9.13 -4.29
CA SER A 68 7.15 -9.46 -3.17
C SER A 68 8.28 -8.46 -2.98
N ASP A 69 8.57 -7.61 -3.98
CA ASP A 69 9.61 -6.60 -3.87
C ASP A 69 9.20 -5.43 -2.99
N ALA A 70 7.92 -5.23 -2.78
CA ALA A 70 7.44 -4.09 -2.01
C ALA A 70 7.74 -4.27 -0.52
N PRO A 71 8.30 -3.25 0.13
CA PRO A 71 8.58 -3.31 1.56
C PRO A 71 7.29 -3.26 2.38
N ARG A 72 7.35 -3.76 3.60
CA ARG A 72 6.20 -3.73 4.50
C ARG A 72 5.77 -2.29 4.76
N GLY A 73 4.47 -2.09 4.79
CA GLY A 73 3.89 -0.76 4.96
C GLY A 73 3.62 -0.03 3.65
N ALA A 74 4.24 -0.45 2.55
CA ALA A 74 4.03 0.19 1.26
C ALA A 74 2.64 -0.11 0.71
N LEU A 75 2.15 0.80 -0.14
CA LEU A 75 0.92 0.61 -0.89
C LEU A 75 1.22 -0.16 -2.16
N LEU A 76 0.51 -1.26 -2.35
CA LEU A 76 0.61 -2.12 -3.53
C LEU A 76 -0.51 -1.74 -4.50
N TYR A 77 -0.15 -1.43 -5.74
CA TYR A 77 -1.12 -0.95 -6.73
C TYR A 77 -1.30 -1.95 -7.85
N TYR A 78 -2.55 -2.11 -8.29
CA TYR A 78 -2.95 -3.09 -9.30
C TYR A 78 -3.89 -2.45 -10.31
N ARG A 79 -3.75 -2.87 -11.58
CA ARG A 79 -4.74 -2.59 -12.63
C ARG A 79 -5.69 -3.78 -12.73
N GLY A 80 -6.91 -3.49 -13.12
CA GLY A 80 -7.92 -4.51 -13.32
C GLY A 80 -9.28 -4.02 -12.88
N GLY A 81 -10.32 -4.54 -13.50
CA GLY A 81 -11.64 -4.01 -13.27
C GLY A 81 -11.73 -2.55 -13.68
N LYS A 82 -12.72 -1.87 -13.13
CA LYS A 82 -12.96 -0.47 -13.49
C LYS A 82 -12.05 0.51 -12.75
N TYR A 83 -11.68 0.17 -11.51
CA TYR A 83 -11.04 1.15 -10.60
C TYR A 83 -9.65 0.75 -10.13
N GLY A 84 -9.17 -0.44 -10.53
CA GLY A 84 -7.93 -0.97 -9.99
C GLY A 84 -8.08 -1.40 -8.54
N HIS A 85 -6.95 -1.61 -7.87
CA HIS A 85 -6.95 -2.03 -6.49
C HIS A 85 -5.69 -1.53 -5.79
N VAL A 86 -5.78 -1.34 -4.48
CA VAL A 86 -4.63 -0.99 -3.64
C VAL A 86 -4.74 -1.73 -2.31
N ALA A 87 -3.59 -2.19 -1.82
CA ALA A 87 -3.50 -2.92 -0.56
C ALA A 87 -2.24 -2.50 0.18
N ILE A 88 -2.11 -2.93 1.44
CA ILE A 88 -0.96 -2.58 2.28
C ILE A 88 -0.08 -3.82 2.46
N ALA A 89 1.19 -3.70 2.08
CA ALA A 89 2.15 -4.78 2.24
C ALA A 89 2.44 -5.04 3.72
N ILE A 90 2.42 -6.32 4.12
CA ILE A 90 2.76 -6.73 5.48
C ILE A 90 3.79 -7.85 5.46
N GLY A 91 4.32 -8.15 6.65
CA GLY A 91 5.31 -9.19 6.80
C GLY A 91 6.66 -8.79 6.23
N LYS A 92 7.53 -9.77 6.11
CA LYS A 92 8.82 -9.57 5.49
C LYS A 92 8.63 -9.43 3.99
N LYS A 93 9.61 -8.85 3.33
CA LYS A 93 9.60 -8.65 1.89
C LYS A 93 9.20 -9.91 1.12
N THR A 94 9.65 -11.06 1.57
CA THR A 94 9.41 -12.33 0.90
C THR A 94 8.14 -13.04 1.35
N SER A 95 7.41 -12.51 2.31
CA SER A 95 6.25 -13.20 2.87
C SER A 95 5.08 -13.28 1.88
N GLY A 96 4.98 -12.31 0.98
CA GLY A 96 3.95 -12.33 -0.04
C GLY A 96 2.54 -12.04 0.44
N SER A 97 2.37 -11.39 1.60
CA SER A 97 1.04 -11.08 2.12
C SER A 97 0.79 -9.59 2.21
N CYS A 98 -0.48 -9.23 2.26
CA CYS A 98 -0.93 -7.85 2.37
C CYS A 98 -2.25 -7.78 3.15
N LEU A 99 -2.65 -6.56 3.50
CA LEU A 99 -3.97 -6.29 4.07
C LEU A 99 -4.83 -5.64 3.00
N SER A 100 -5.98 -6.25 2.72
CA SER A 100 -6.84 -5.84 1.62
C SER A 100 -8.30 -5.93 2.04
N ASN A 101 -9.11 -5.01 1.50
CA ASN A 101 -10.55 -5.13 1.60
C ASN A 101 -11.08 -6.10 0.54
N ASP A 102 -12.23 -6.68 0.80
CA ASP A 102 -13.09 -7.43 -0.14
C ASP A 102 -12.56 -8.76 -0.67
N TYR A 103 -11.26 -9.01 -0.63
CA TYR A 103 -10.72 -10.19 -1.32
C TYR A 103 -11.09 -11.51 -0.62
N VAL A 104 -10.93 -11.55 0.70
CA VAL A 104 -11.26 -12.75 1.49
C VAL A 104 -12.77 -12.77 1.74
N ARG A 105 -13.31 -11.66 2.25
CA ARG A 105 -14.75 -11.48 2.45
C ARG A 105 -15.13 -10.07 2.05
N ARG A 106 -16.23 -9.98 1.30
CA ARG A 106 -16.72 -8.68 0.85
C ARG A 106 -17.04 -7.78 2.03
N GLY A 107 -16.57 -6.54 1.97
CA GLY A 107 -16.82 -5.54 2.99
C GLY A 107 -15.89 -5.59 4.18
N GLU A 108 -14.96 -6.55 4.22
CA GLU A 108 -14.05 -6.75 5.34
C GLU A 108 -12.61 -6.57 4.92
N ILE A 109 -11.78 -6.14 5.88
CA ILE A 109 -10.32 -6.12 5.72
C ILE A 109 -9.78 -7.46 6.22
N ASP A 110 -8.89 -8.05 5.45
CA ASP A 110 -8.27 -9.31 5.84
C ASP A 110 -6.88 -9.45 5.24
N VAL A 111 -6.11 -10.40 5.77
CA VAL A 111 -4.81 -10.75 5.20
C VAL A 111 -5.06 -11.51 3.90
N ALA A 112 -4.38 -11.10 2.83
CA ALA A 112 -4.56 -11.67 1.51
C ALA A 112 -3.21 -11.88 0.83
N PRO A 113 -3.14 -12.78 -0.18
CA PRO A 113 -1.93 -12.91 -0.98
C PRO A 113 -1.76 -11.70 -1.89
N ARG A 114 -0.50 -11.31 -2.14
CA ARG A 114 -0.21 -10.12 -2.94
C ARG A 114 -0.46 -10.29 -4.42
N ASP A 115 -0.68 -11.51 -4.89
CA ASP A 115 -0.88 -11.75 -6.32
C ASP A 115 -2.32 -11.52 -6.77
N PHE A 116 -3.28 -11.52 -5.87
CA PHE A 116 -4.72 -11.35 -6.18
C PHE A 116 -5.16 -12.22 -7.36
N LYS A 117 -4.67 -13.46 -7.39
CA LYS A 117 -4.84 -14.35 -8.53
C LYS A 117 -6.30 -14.57 -8.90
N ARG A 118 -7.16 -14.75 -7.89
CA ARG A 118 -8.59 -15.00 -8.13
C ARG A 118 -9.27 -13.85 -8.86
N TRP A 119 -8.79 -12.61 -8.64
CA TRP A 119 -9.35 -11.43 -9.30
C TRP A 119 -8.69 -11.12 -10.64
N GLY A 120 -7.61 -11.80 -10.99
CA GLY A 120 -6.92 -11.56 -12.24
C GLY A 120 -6.30 -10.17 -12.35
N LEU A 121 -5.91 -9.57 -11.24
CA LEU A 121 -5.33 -8.24 -11.25
C LEU A 121 -3.90 -8.24 -11.76
N GLN A 122 -3.52 -7.15 -12.41
CA GLN A 122 -2.15 -6.94 -12.84
C GLN A 122 -1.44 -6.00 -11.87
N TYR A 123 -0.40 -6.50 -11.21
CA TYR A 123 0.42 -5.66 -10.34
C TYR A 123 1.20 -4.64 -11.18
N VAL A 124 1.21 -3.37 -10.75
CA VAL A 124 1.94 -2.32 -11.47
C VAL A 124 3.09 -1.75 -10.66
N GLY A 125 3.09 -1.88 -9.36
CA GLY A 125 4.17 -1.39 -8.54
C GLY A 125 3.70 -0.95 -7.17
N TRP A 126 4.58 -0.26 -6.45
CA TRP A 126 4.30 0.18 -5.09
C TRP A 126 4.77 1.62 -4.87
N SER A 127 4.25 2.23 -3.81
CA SER A 127 4.68 3.55 -3.38
C SER A 127 4.30 3.76 -1.92
N THR A 128 4.97 4.72 -1.29
CA THR A 128 4.58 5.20 0.04
C THR A 128 4.10 6.64 -0.01
N TRP A 129 3.96 7.19 -1.20
CA TRP A 129 3.64 8.61 -1.39
C TRP A 129 2.15 8.89 -1.26
N THR A 130 1.82 10.00 -0.61
CA THR A 130 0.51 10.65 -0.68
C THR A 130 0.75 12.14 -0.85
N PRO A 131 -0.24 12.92 -1.32
CA PRO A 131 -0.05 14.38 -1.42
C PRO A 131 0.12 15.07 -0.07
N PHE A 132 -0.15 14.37 1.03
CA PHE A 132 0.02 14.90 2.38
C PHE A 132 1.37 14.53 3.00
N GLY A 133 2.10 13.63 2.36
CA GLY A 133 3.40 13.15 2.84
C GLY A 133 3.60 11.69 2.48
N SER A 134 4.82 11.22 2.70
CA SER A 134 5.18 9.83 2.42
C SER A 134 5.49 9.09 3.72
N LEU A 135 5.14 7.81 3.74
CA LEU A 135 5.53 6.93 4.83
C LEU A 135 7.03 6.69 4.75
N GLN A 136 7.71 6.87 5.87
CA GLN A 136 9.14 6.53 5.94
C GLN A 136 9.29 5.04 6.19
N LEU A 137 9.94 4.37 5.26
CA LEU A 137 10.17 2.94 5.38
C LEU A 137 11.29 2.65 6.38
N ASP A 138 11.25 1.48 6.97
CA ASP A 138 12.25 1.03 7.92
C ASP A 138 12.73 -0.36 7.52
N PRO A 139 13.96 -0.49 7.03
CA PRO A 139 14.91 0.58 6.70
C PRO A 139 14.57 1.29 5.39
N PRO A 140 15.05 2.54 5.19
CA PRO A 140 14.89 3.21 3.90
C PRO A 140 15.59 2.40 2.81
N PRO A 141 14.90 2.06 1.70
CA PRO A 141 15.46 1.06 0.79
C PRO A 141 16.71 1.51 0.04
N LYS A 142 16.65 2.44 -0.83
CA LYS A 142 17.79 2.70 -1.72
C LYS A 142 18.89 3.54 -1.12
N ALA A 143 18.56 4.49 -0.29
CA ALA A 143 19.56 5.34 0.34
C ALA A 143 20.55 4.51 1.15
N LYS A 144 20.03 3.53 1.89
CA LYS A 144 20.87 2.66 2.69
C LYS A 144 21.75 1.77 1.82
N MET A 145 21.21 1.20 0.76
CA MET A 145 21.98 0.39 -0.18
C MET A 145 23.08 1.22 -0.84
N LYS A 146 22.76 2.42 -1.24
CA LYS A 146 23.71 3.31 -1.88
C LYS A 146 24.87 3.66 -0.96
N THR A 147 24.57 3.93 0.30
CA THR A 147 25.59 4.21 1.29
C THR A 147 26.50 3.00 1.49
N ALA A 148 25.93 1.83 1.60
CA ALA A 148 26.70 0.60 1.75
C ALA A 148 27.61 0.35 0.54
N ALA A 149 27.12 0.63 -0.65
CA ALA A 149 27.89 0.40 -1.86
C ALA A 149 29.13 1.28 -1.95
N LYS A 150 29.14 2.41 -1.28
CA LYS A 150 30.27 3.32 -1.28
C LYS A 150 31.37 2.91 -0.32
N GLN A 151 31.07 2.02 0.57
CA GLN A 151 32.07 1.54 1.52
C GLN A 151 32.98 0.53 0.84
#